data_1eb699be23ae0191f3735ee984e82d06
#
_entry.id   1eb699be23ae0191f3735ee984e82d06
#
_cell.length_a   1.000
_cell.length_b   1.000
_cell.length_c   1.000
_cell.angle_alpha   90.00
_cell.angle_beta   90.00
_cell.angle_gamma   90.00
#
_symmetry.space_group_name_H-M   'P 1'
#
loop_
_entity.id
_entity.type
_entity.pdbx_description
1 polymer ?
#
loop_
_entity_poly.entity_id
_entity_poly.type
_entity_poly.pdbx_seq_one_letter_code
_entity_poly.pdbx_strand_id
1 'polypeptide(L)'
;MTSAIRIRHAYLDHPGPLPFAHRGGDAEGLENTATAFRRAVGLGYRYLETDVHATSDGRLVAFHDATLDRVTDTRGAIGELPWRAVRRARVGGREPLPLFEELLEEFPEARWNVDLKAEAALPPLLDLLRRTRAWDRVCVGSFSEARVARAQRLAGRRMASSLGTRGVAGLRLRSYGRGVLPLDRLLGAAVRRSAVCVQVPEKQSGLPVVDPLFLRAAHALGMQVHVWTVNDADRMTALLDLGVDGIMTDHIETLRTVLTERGCWA
;
A
#
# COMPACT_ATOMS: atom_id res chain seq x y z
N MET A 1 -2.71 4.14 -28.66
CA MET A 1 -3.01 2.74 -28.28
C MET A 1 -2.27 2.45 -26.98
N THR A 2 -2.94 2.52 -25.86
CA THR A 2 -2.42 2.10 -24.56
C THR A 2 -2.26 0.60 -24.58
N SER A 3 -1.01 0.12 -24.52
CA SER A 3 -0.74 -1.32 -24.36
C SER A 3 -1.38 -1.74 -23.04
N ALA A 4 -2.35 -2.63 -23.09
CA ALA A 4 -3.00 -3.16 -21.91
C ALA A 4 -1.93 -3.79 -20.99
N ILE A 5 -1.85 -3.30 -19.75
CA ILE A 5 -0.94 -3.88 -18.75
C ILE A 5 -1.39 -5.31 -18.50
N ARG A 6 -0.47 -6.25 -18.65
CA ARG A 6 -0.79 -7.64 -18.34
C ARG A 6 -0.94 -7.79 -16.83
N ILE A 7 -2.17 -8.05 -16.34
CA ILE A 7 -2.45 -8.35 -14.95
C ILE A 7 -1.57 -9.52 -14.51
N ARG A 8 -0.72 -9.30 -13.51
CA ARG A 8 0.25 -10.30 -13.02
C ARG A 8 -0.20 -11.04 -11.77
N HIS A 9 -1.23 -10.50 -11.06
CA HIS A 9 -1.71 -11.03 -9.80
C HIS A 9 -3.18 -10.69 -9.59
N ALA A 10 -3.95 -11.60 -9.00
CA ALA A 10 -5.38 -11.41 -8.72
C ALA A 10 -5.68 -10.16 -7.87
N TYR A 11 -4.75 -9.76 -7.03
CA TYR A 11 -4.83 -8.51 -6.26
C TYR A 11 -5.12 -7.27 -7.13
N LEU A 12 -4.58 -7.21 -8.35
CA LEU A 12 -4.71 -6.07 -9.27
C LEU A 12 -5.91 -6.18 -10.22
N ASP A 13 -6.73 -7.22 -10.09
CA ASP A 13 -7.88 -7.43 -10.96
C ASP A 13 -9.00 -6.43 -10.61
N HIS A 14 -9.04 -5.34 -11.39
CA HIS A 14 -10.00 -4.24 -11.24
C HIS A 14 -10.21 -3.57 -12.62
N PRO A 15 -11.45 -3.17 -12.95
CA PRO A 15 -11.77 -2.66 -14.29
C PRO A 15 -11.24 -1.26 -14.61
N GLY A 16 -10.76 -0.51 -13.62
CA GLY A 16 -10.26 0.86 -13.75
C GLY A 16 -9.08 1.17 -12.84
N PRO A 17 -8.75 2.45 -12.66
CA PRO A 17 -7.75 2.87 -11.68
C PRO A 17 -8.13 2.41 -10.27
N LEU A 18 -7.13 1.96 -9.50
CA LEU A 18 -7.34 1.46 -8.14
C LEU A 18 -7.51 2.61 -7.14
N PRO A 19 -8.68 2.75 -6.48
CA PRO A 19 -8.86 3.73 -5.43
C PRO A 19 -8.44 3.15 -4.09
N PHE A 20 -7.36 3.65 -3.49
CA PHE A 20 -6.93 3.20 -2.16
C PHE A 20 -7.36 4.19 -1.09
N ALA A 21 -8.10 3.71 -0.09
CA ALA A 21 -8.34 4.44 1.14
C ALA A 21 -7.10 4.32 2.05
N HIS A 22 -6.23 5.34 2.03
CA HIS A 22 -4.99 5.41 2.81
C HIS A 22 -5.34 5.44 4.30
N ARG A 23 -4.95 4.40 5.05
CA ARG A 23 -5.28 4.18 6.46
C ARG A 23 -6.79 4.21 6.77
N GLY A 24 -7.63 3.94 5.75
CA GLY A 24 -9.09 4.03 5.85
C GLY A 24 -9.67 5.42 5.58
N GLY A 25 -8.82 6.41 5.26
CA GLY A 25 -9.19 7.82 5.15
C GLY A 25 -9.01 8.57 6.47
N ASP A 26 -8.62 9.84 6.41
CA ASP A 26 -8.26 10.67 7.61
C ASP A 26 -9.46 11.49 8.14
N ALA A 27 -10.67 10.96 8.07
CA ALA A 27 -11.78 11.64 8.69
C ALA A 27 -11.62 11.62 10.22
N GLU A 28 -11.61 12.81 10.81
CA GLU A 28 -11.58 12.99 12.26
C GLU A 28 -10.30 12.45 12.96
N GLY A 29 -9.19 12.27 12.23
CA GLY A 29 -7.93 11.76 12.79
C GLY A 29 -7.99 10.32 13.28
N LEU A 30 -8.86 9.49 12.69
CA LEU A 30 -9.05 8.08 13.06
C LEU A 30 -8.31 7.10 12.15
N GLU A 31 -7.13 7.49 11.65
CA GLU A 31 -6.30 6.65 10.79
C GLU A 31 -6.10 5.22 11.35
N ASN A 32 -6.11 4.21 10.48
CA ASN A 32 -5.86 2.81 10.83
C ASN A 32 -6.85 2.20 11.86
N THR A 33 -8.05 2.74 12.01
CA THR A 33 -9.09 2.15 12.88
C THR A 33 -10.12 1.36 12.09
N ALA A 34 -10.79 0.41 12.75
CA ALA A 34 -11.90 -0.32 12.15
C ALA A 34 -13.03 0.63 11.70
N THR A 35 -13.29 1.70 12.44
CA THR A 35 -14.27 2.72 12.08
C THR A 35 -13.91 3.45 10.79
N ALA A 36 -12.63 3.83 10.58
CA ALA A 36 -12.19 4.42 9.32
C ALA A 36 -12.37 3.44 8.13
N PHE A 37 -12.01 2.17 8.31
CA PHE A 37 -12.18 1.17 7.25
C PHE A 37 -13.65 0.87 6.96
N ARG A 38 -14.53 0.80 7.97
CA ARG A 38 -16.00 0.67 7.75
C ARG A 38 -16.56 1.80 6.93
N ARG A 39 -16.11 3.04 7.21
CA ARG A 39 -16.51 4.22 6.42
C ARG A 39 -16.05 4.09 4.97
N ALA A 40 -14.80 3.72 4.72
CA ALA A 40 -14.29 3.53 3.37
C ALA A 40 -15.07 2.44 2.62
N VAL A 41 -15.29 1.27 3.23
CA VAL A 41 -16.09 0.19 2.65
C VAL A 41 -17.55 0.61 2.41
N GLY A 42 -18.15 1.37 3.34
CA GLY A 42 -19.49 1.94 3.18
C GLY A 42 -19.62 2.91 2.01
N LEU A 43 -18.52 3.57 1.61
CA LEU A 43 -18.45 4.39 0.40
C LEU A 43 -18.22 3.57 -0.88
N GLY A 44 -17.99 2.26 -0.79
CA GLY A 44 -17.74 1.37 -1.92
C GLY A 44 -16.27 1.05 -2.18
N TYR A 45 -15.34 1.48 -1.32
CA TYR A 45 -13.92 1.14 -1.47
C TYR A 45 -13.69 -0.37 -1.27
N ARG A 46 -12.96 -0.97 -2.20
CA ARG A 46 -12.48 -2.35 -2.10
C ARG A 46 -10.99 -2.43 -1.80
N TYR A 47 -10.23 -1.35 -2.07
CA TYR A 47 -8.81 -1.28 -1.79
C TYR A 47 -8.56 -0.42 -0.56
N LEU A 48 -8.08 -1.05 0.49
CA LEU A 48 -7.75 -0.42 1.76
C LEU A 48 -6.24 -0.47 1.96
N GLU A 49 -5.68 0.64 2.40
CA GLU A 49 -4.26 0.68 2.73
C GLU A 49 -4.10 0.77 4.25
N THR A 50 -3.10 0.08 4.79
CA THR A 50 -2.77 0.07 6.20
C THR A 50 -1.28 -0.17 6.44
N ASP A 51 -0.83 0.30 7.58
CA ASP A 51 0.52 0.06 8.09
C ASP A 51 0.47 -1.01 9.18
N VAL A 52 1.49 -1.85 9.30
CA VAL A 52 1.51 -2.88 10.35
C VAL A 52 2.81 -2.91 11.15
N HIS A 53 2.64 -3.04 12.47
CA HIS A 53 3.68 -3.35 13.43
C HIS A 53 3.39 -4.66 14.15
N ALA A 54 4.42 -5.31 14.69
CA ALA A 54 4.25 -6.40 15.64
C ALA A 54 4.51 -5.90 17.07
N THR A 55 3.65 -6.31 18.00
CA THR A 55 3.89 -6.15 19.45
C THR A 55 5.01 -7.06 19.92
N SER A 56 5.52 -6.86 21.14
CA SER A 56 6.61 -7.70 21.70
C SER A 56 6.23 -9.18 21.84
N ASP A 57 4.94 -9.49 21.93
CA ASP A 57 4.38 -10.85 21.96
C ASP A 57 3.84 -11.32 20.59
N GLY A 58 4.24 -10.62 19.50
CA GLY A 58 4.03 -11.06 18.12
C GLY A 58 2.64 -10.83 17.53
N ARG A 59 1.79 -9.99 18.16
CA ARG A 59 0.48 -9.63 17.57
C ARG A 59 0.65 -8.55 16.50
N LEU A 60 0.00 -8.72 15.35
CA LEU A 60 0.08 -7.79 14.22
C LEU A 60 -1.00 -6.72 14.34
N VAL A 61 -0.57 -5.48 14.57
CA VAL A 61 -1.44 -4.32 14.82
C VAL A 61 -1.42 -3.39 13.62
N ALA A 62 -2.59 -2.90 13.20
CA ALA A 62 -2.69 -1.85 12.20
C ALA A 62 -2.37 -0.49 12.85
N PHE A 63 -1.19 0.07 12.51
CA PHE A 63 -0.72 1.34 13.06
C PHE A 63 0.49 1.88 12.29
N HIS A 64 0.57 3.21 12.11
CA HIS A 64 1.61 3.81 11.29
C HIS A 64 2.94 4.00 12.02
N ASP A 65 2.92 4.67 13.19
CA ASP A 65 4.14 5.08 13.87
C ASP A 65 4.75 3.94 14.67
N ALA A 66 6.04 4.01 14.95
CA ALA A 66 6.71 3.05 15.82
C ALA A 66 6.26 3.17 17.29
N THR A 67 5.71 4.34 17.67
CA THR A 67 5.24 4.65 19.02
C THR A 67 3.77 5.08 19.00
N LEU A 68 3.07 4.87 20.10
CA LEU A 68 1.64 5.20 20.26
C LEU A 68 1.37 6.71 20.41
N ASP A 69 2.39 7.51 20.60
CA ASP A 69 2.36 8.85 21.19
C ASP A 69 1.59 9.91 20.38
N ARG A 70 1.63 9.85 19.04
CA ARG A 70 1.09 10.91 18.16
C ARG A 70 -0.44 10.94 18.12
N VAL A 71 -1.05 9.77 17.97
CA VAL A 71 -2.49 9.67 17.67
C VAL A 71 -3.29 8.94 18.75
N THR A 72 -2.64 8.50 19.84
CA THR A 72 -3.34 7.82 20.94
C THR A 72 -3.17 8.51 22.27
N ASP A 73 -3.99 8.10 23.25
CA ASP A 73 -3.94 8.51 24.66
C ASP A 73 -2.84 7.79 25.47
N THR A 74 -2.05 6.92 24.84
CA THR A 74 -1.03 6.06 25.45
C THR A 74 0.33 6.36 24.83
N ARG A 75 1.41 6.11 25.58
CA ARG A 75 2.80 6.29 25.13
C ARG A 75 3.56 4.99 25.09
N GLY A 76 4.60 4.94 24.25
CA GLY A 76 5.56 3.85 24.18
C GLY A 76 5.66 3.19 22.82
N ALA A 77 6.75 2.44 22.60
CA ALA A 77 7.04 1.76 21.36
C ALA A 77 6.20 0.47 21.25
N ILE A 78 5.47 0.31 20.14
CA ILE A 78 4.60 -0.87 19.91
C ILE A 78 5.41 -2.16 19.98
N GLY A 79 6.61 -2.21 19.39
CA GLY A 79 7.46 -3.40 19.38
C GLY A 79 8.01 -3.81 20.76
N GLU A 80 7.96 -2.94 21.74
CA GLU A 80 8.42 -3.20 23.11
C GLU A 80 7.27 -3.56 24.05
N LEU A 81 6.04 -3.27 23.67
CA LEU A 81 4.84 -3.49 24.49
C LEU A 81 4.13 -4.78 24.08
N PRO A 82 3.64 -5.60 25.04
CA PRO A 82 2.77 -6.73 24.75
C PRO A 82 1.37 -6.25 24.34
N TRP A 83 0.66 -7.05 23.56
CA TRP A 83 -0.69 -6.73 23.10
C TRP A 83 -1.64 -6.29 24.23
N ARG A 84 -1.56 -6.93 25.39
CA ARG A 84 -2.37 -6.55 26.56
C ARG A 84 -2.21 -5.08 27.01
N ALA A 85 -1.07 -4.46 26.68
CA ALA A 85 -0.83 -3.05 26.93
C ALA A 85 -1.30 -2.20 25.76
N VAL A 86 -0.90 -2.57 24.52
CA VAL A 86 -1.24 -1.84 23.29
C VAL A 86 -2.76 -1.74 23.08
N ARG A 87 -3.52 -2.80 23.35
CA ARG A 87 -4.99 -2.83 23.20
C ARG A 87 -5.74 -1.82 24.06
N ARG A 88 -5.10 -1.23 25.06
CA ARG A 88 -5.71 -0.21 25.93
C ARG A 88 -5.66 1.18 25.31
N ALA A 89 -4.73 1.43 24.42
CA ALA A 89 -4.59 2.69 23.72
C ALA A 89 -5.83 2.98 22.85
N ARG A 90 -6.15 4.27 22.74
CA ARG A 90 -7.28 4.77 21.95
C ARG A 90 -6.81 5.81 20.96
N VAL A 91 -7.01 5.56 19.68
CA VAL A 91 -6.79 6.54 18.60
C VAL A 91 -7.83 7.65 18.77
N GLY A 92 -7.35 8.91 18.75
CA GLY A 92 -8.19 10.07 19.02
C GLY A 92 -8.87 10.03 20.41
N GLY A 93 -8.33 9.25 21.35
CA GLY A 93 -8.89 9.08 22.69
C GLY A 93 -10.17 8.22 22.76
N ARG A 94 -10.60 7.59 21.65
CA ARG A 94 -11.89 6.87 21.57
C ARG A 94 -11.84 5.51 20.87
N GLU A 95 -11.13 5.37 19.74
CA GLU A 95 -11.14 4.17 18.93
C GLU A 95 -10.05 3.17 19.32
N PRO A 96 -10.34 1.87 19.45
CA PRO A 96 -9.31 0.87 19.73
C PRO A 96 -8.40 0.66 18.52
N LEU A 97 -7.15 0.27 18.78
CA LEU A 97 -6.26 -0.23 17.73
C LEU A 97 -6.72 -1.62 17.30
N PRO A 98 -6.96 -1.87 16.00
CA PRO A 98 -7.36 -3.19 15.54
C PRO A 98 -6.14 -4.10 15.32
N LEU A 99 -6.30 -5.40 15.53
CA LEU A 99 -5.41 -6.39 14.97
C LEU A 99 -5.68 -6.51 13.46
N PHE A 100 -4.64 -6.70 12.67
CA PHE A 100 -4.82 -6.88 11.22
C PHE A 100 -5.62 -8.15 10.88
N GLU A 101 -5.56 -9.17 11.72
CA GLU A 101 -6.38 -10.38 11.62
C GLU A 101 -7.89 -10.04 11.73
N GLU A 102 -8.27 -9.21 12.70
CA GLU A 102 -9.65 -8.75 12.88
C GLU A 102 -10.17 -7.97 11.66
N LEU A 103 -9.30 -7.12 11.05
CA LEU A 103 -9.63 -6.38 9.84
C LEU A 103 -9.82 -7.31 8.63
N LEU A 104 -8.96 -8.33 8.47
CA LEU A 104 -9.11 -9.32 7.40
C LEU A 104 -10.42 -10.13 7.50
N GLU A 105 -10.85 -10.41 8.72
CA GLU A 105 -12.10 -11.15 9.01
C GLU A 105 -13.32 -10.25 8.81
N GLU A 106 -13.27 -9.00 9.30
CA GLU A 106 -14.38 -8.06 9.20
C GLU A 106 -14.65 -7.62 7.76
N PHE A 107 -13.59 -7.53 6.92
CA PHE A 107 -13.70 -7.07 5.53
C PHE A 107 -13.26 -8.17 4.54
N PRO A 108 -14.02 -9.25 4.36
CA PRO A 108 -13.62 -10.42 3.57
C PRO A 108 -13.44 -10.11 2.08
N GLU A 109 -14.13 -9.10 1.56
CA GLU A 109 -14.05 -8.68 0.15
C GLU A 109 -12.97 -7.61 -0.10
N ALA A 110 -12.41 -7.03 0.96
CA ALA A 110 -11.41 -5.98 0.82
C ALA A 110 -10.06 -6.54 0.35
N ARG A 111 -9.38 -5.75 -0.46
CA ARG A 111 -8.00 -5.97 -0.88
C ARG A 111 -7.10 -4.98 -0.13
N TRP A 112 -6.12 -5.51 0.55
CA TRP A 112 -5.29 -4.76 1.49
C TRP A 112 -3.92 -4.44 0.91
N ASN A 113 -3.56 -3.17 0.88
CA ASN A 113 -2.19 -2.74 0.71
C ASN A 113 -1.54 -2.60 2.10
N VAL A 114 -0.55 -3.42 2.40
CA VAL A 114 0.03 -3.51 3.74
C VAL A 114 1.47 -3.03 3.72
N ASP A 115 1.74 -1.88 4.36
CA ASP A 115 3.11 -1.41 4.57
C ASP A 115 3.71 -2.04 5.84
N LEU A 116 4.77 -2.84 5.65
CA LEU A 116 5.53 -3.42 6.74
C LEU A 116 6.44 -2.37 7.37
N LYS A 117 6.10 -1.86 8.56
CA LYS A 117 6.87 -0.82 9.26
C LYS A 117 8.09 -1.39 9.99
N ALA A 118 8.01 -2.63 10.51
CA ALA A 118 9.07 -3.27 11.26
C ALA A 118 9.39 -4.66 10.71
N GLU A 119 10.64 -5.11 10.89
CA GLU A 119 11.06 -6.46 10.50
C GLU A 119 10.29 -7.55 11.26
N ALA A 120 9.99 -7.28 12.54
CA ALA A 120 9.22 -8.18 13.41
C ALA A 120 7.79 -8.43 12.92
N ALA A 121 7.22 -7.53 12.08
CA ALA A 121 5.88 -7.70 11.53
C ALA A 121 5.81 -8.73 10.39
N LEU A 122 6.95 -9.05 9.75
CA LEU A 122 6.96 -9.95 8.59
C LEU A 122 6.57 -11.41 8.94
N PRO A 123 7.14 -12.08 9.96
CA PRO A 123 6.76 -13.45 10.26
C PRO A 123 5.27 -13.62 10.61
N PRO A 124 4.67 -12.81 11.51
CA PRO A 124 3.26 -12.94 11.83
C PRO A 124 2.35 -12.60 10.65
N LEU A 125 2.73 -11.65 9.74
CA LEU A 125 1.98 -11.39 8.53
C LEU A 125 1.94 -12.61 7.60
N LEU A 126 3.11 -13.23 7.33
CA LEU A 126 3.17 -14.41 6.45
C LEU A 126 2.41 -15.60 7.02
N ASP A 127 2.45 -15.77 8.33
CA ASP A 127 1.67 -16.81 9.01
C ASP A 127 0.17 -16.55 8.91
N LEU A 128 -0.27 -15.31 9.14
CA LEU A 128 -1.64 -14.89 8.97
C LEU A 128 -2.14 -15.15 7.54
N LEU A 129 -1.41 -14.71 6.51
CA LEU A 129 -1.77 -14.93 5.11
C LEU A 129 -1.87 -16.42 4.75
N ARG A 130 -1.02 -17.25 5.35
CA ARG A 130 -1.07 -18.71 5.16
C ARG A 130 -2.30 -19.34 5.79
N ARG A 131 -2.62 -18.99 7.03
CA ARG A 131 -3.78 -19.52 7.78
C ARG A 131 -5.11 -19.10 7.15
N THR A 132 -5.23 -17.83 6.73
CA THR A 132 -6.45 -17.24 6.16
C THR A 132 -6.55 -17.44 4.64
N ARG A 133 -5.50 -17.92 3.98
CA ARG A 133 -5.39 -18.03 2.51
C ARG A 133 -5.61 -16.68 1.78
N ALA A 134 -5.30 -15.56 2.43
CA ALA A 134 -5.56 -14.22 1.93
C ALA A 134 -4.51 -13.69 0.93
N TRP A 135 -3.72 -14.56 0.30
CA TRP A 135 -2.63 -14.18 -0.62
C TRP A 135 -3.10 -13.30 -1.78
N ASP A 136 -4.27 -13.58 -2.34
CA ASP A 136 -4.84 -12.86 -3.49
C ASP A 136 -5.48 -11.52 -3.10
N ARG A 137 -5.62 -11.27 -1.81
CA ARG A 137 -6.21 -10.04 -1.26
C ARG A 137 -5.20 -9.09 -0.63
N VAL A 138 -3.91 -9.45 -0.58
CA VAL A 138 -2.90 -8.64 0.11
C VAL A 138 -1.72 -8.35 -0.80
N CYS A 139 -1.39 -7.06 -0.93
CA CYS A 139 -0.15 -6.57 -1.52
C CYS A 139 0.74 -6.01 -0.42
N VAL A 140 2.01 -6.42 -0.41
CA VAL A 140 2.96 -6.03 0.63
C VAL A 140 3.93 -4.98 0.11
N GLY A 141 4.01 -3.85 0.82
CA GLY A 141 4.98 -2.79 0.62
C GLY A 141 5.92 -2.64 1.81
N SER A 142 7.01 -1.95 1.62
CA SER A 142 7.86 -1.39 2.67
C SER A 142 8.87 -0.40 2.10
N PHE A 143 9.21 0.62 2.87
CA PHE A 143 10.36 1.48 2.57
C PHE A 143 11.71 0.75 2.67
N SER A 144 11.77 -0.37 3.40
CA SER A 144 12.95 -1.22 3.50
C SER A 144 13.04 -2.20 2.34
N GLU A 145 13.99 -1.97 1.42
CA GLU A 145 14.29 -2.91 0.32
C GLU A 145 14.60 -4.32 0.82
N ALA A 146 15.35 -4.43 1.93
CA ALA A 146 15.71 -5.74 2.51
C ALA A 146 14.48 -6.48 2.99
N ARG A 147 13.50 -5.77 3.58
CA ARG A 147 12.25 -6.33 4.10
C ARG A 147 11.36 -6.82 2.96
N VAL A 148 11.17 -6.02 1.91
CA VAL A 148 10.43 -6.44 0.70
C VAL A 148 11.09 -7.67 0.08
N ALA A 149 12.40 -7.65 -0.12
CA ALA A 149 13.13 -8.78 -0.70
C ALA A 149 13.03 -10.05 0.15
N ARG A 150 13.03 -9.92 1.49
CA ARG A 150 12.83 -11.06 2.40
C ARG A 150 11.40 -11.60 2.32
N ALA A 151 10.40 -10.72 2.32
CA ALA A 151 9.00 -11.09 2.15
C ALA A 151 8.79 -11.88 0.84
N GLN A 152 9.32 -11.37 -0.26
CA GLN A 152 9.26 -12.01 -1.59
C GLN A 152 9.96 -13.39 -1.61
N ARG A 153 11.12 -13.53 -0.95
CA ARG A 153 11.80 -14.83 -0.86
C ARG A 153 10.99 -15.88 -0.10
N LEU A 154 10.34 -15.47 0.99
CA LEU A 154 9.58 -16.38 1.86
C LEU A 154 8.20 -16.75 1.30
N ALA A 155 7.52 -15.80 0.65
CA ALA A 155 6.18 -15.99 0.10
C ALA A 155 6.19 -16.46 -1.38
N GLY A 156 7.25 -16.11 -2.12
CA GLY A 156 7.33 -16.40 -3.56
C GLY A 156 6.28 -15.63 -4.36
N ARG A 157 5.83 -16.25 -5.45
CA ARG A 157 4.86 -15.64 -6.40
C ARG A 157 3.41 -15.59 -5.89
N ARG A 158 3.13 -16.17 -4.73
CA ARG A 158 1.78 -16.16 -4.13
C ARG A 158 1.39 -14.77 -3.61
N MET A 159 2.38 -13.93 -3.26
CA MET A 159 2.16 -12.64 -2.63
C MET A 159 2.40 -11.53 -3.65
N ALA A 160 1.42 -10.66 -3.84
CA ALA A 160 1.63 -9.39 -4.50
C ALA A 160 2.56 -8.50 -3.66
N SER A 161 3.45 -7.77 -4.30
CA SER A 161 4.28 -6.79 -3.62
C SER A 161 4.58 -5.58 -4.50
N SER A 162 4.86 -4.44 -3.86
CA SER A 162 5.41 -3.28 -4.52
C SER A 162 6.95 -3.38 -4.64
N LEU A 163 7.53 -2.52 -5.50
CA LEU A 163 8.98 -2.29 -5.48
C LEU A 163 9.40 -1.61 -4.17
N GLY A 164 10.56 -1.99 -3.65
CA GLY A 164 11.24 -1.24 -2.60
C GLY A 164 11.96 0.00 -3.14
N THR A 165 12.52 0.82 -2.26
CA THR A 165 13.11 2.13 -2.60
C THR A 165 14.21 2.05 -3.67
N ARG A 166 15.09 1.03 -3.60
CA ARG A 166 16.15 0.84 -4.61
C ARG A 166 15.57 0.42 -5.96
N GLY A 167 14.52 -0.39 -5.95
CA GLY A 167 13.78 -0.77 -7.16
C GLY A 167 13.15 0.44 -7.84
N VAL A 168 12.54 1.36 -7.08
CA VAL A 168 12.00 2.63 -7.57
C VAL A 168 13.09 3.51 -8.19
N ALA A 169 14.22 3.69 -7.51
CA ALA A 169 15.35 4.45 -8.03
C ALA A 169 15.89 3.84 -9.34
N GLY A 170 16.05 2.51 -9.39
CA GLY A 170 16.45 1.81 -10.60
C GLY A 170 15.46 1.97 -11.74
N LEU A 171 14.16 1.90 -11.48
CA LEU A 171 13.11 2.14 -12.46
C LEU A 171 13.16 3.59 -12.98
N ARG A 172 13.39 4.57 -12.09
CA ARG A 172 13.55 5.98 -12.48
C ARG A 172 14.76 6.20 -13.38
N LEU A 173 15.91 5.64 -13.04
CA LEU A 173 17.11 5.69 -13.91
C LEU A 173 16.82 5.05 -15.29
N ARG A 174 16.18 3.87 -15.32
CA ARG A 174 15.78 3.22 -16.56
C ARG A 174 14.90 4.12 -17.41
N SER A 175 13.99 4.89 -16.81
CA SER A 175 13.06 5.76 -17.54
C SER A 175 13.76 6.83 -18.38
N TYR A 176 14.97 7.27 -17.99
CA TYR A 176 15.79 8.21 -18.77
C TYR A 176 16.65 7.55 -19.85
N GLY A 177 16.97 6.28 -19.69
CA GLY A 177 18.01 5.59 -20.47
C GLY A 177 17.57 4.92 -21.76
N ARG A 178 16.46 5.28 -22.41
CA ARG A 178 15.98 4.72 -23.69
C ARG A 178 16.21 3.20 -23.91
N GLY A 179 16.28 2.41 -22.82
CA GLY A 179 16.49 0.95 -22.92
C GLY A 179 17.93 0.50 -23.18
N VAL A 180 18.92 1.39 -23.19
CA VAL A 180 20.34 1.09 -23.55
C VAL A 180 21.15 0.50 -22.39
N LEU A 181 20.72 0.68 -21.14
CA LEU A 181 21.43 0.11 -19.99
C LEU A 181 20.84 -1.28 -19.64
N PRO A 182 21.68 -2.30 -19.41
CA PRO A 182 21.22 -3.62 -18.97
C PRO A 182 20.79 -3.56 -17.49
N LEU A 183 19.78 -2.73 -17.22
CA LEU A 183 19.25 -2.47 -15.86
C LEU A 183 18.57 -3.69 -15.24
N ASP A 184 18.29 -4.72 -16.02
CA ASP A 184 17.79 -6.00 -15.53
C ASP A 184 18.73 -6.62 -14.49
N ARG A 185 20.03 -6.29 -14.54
CA ARG A 185 21.01 -6.70 -13.51
C ARG A 185 20.98 -5.80 -12.27
N LEU A 186 20.64 -4.50 -12.42
CA LEU A 186 20.60 -3.53 -11.32
C LEU A 186 19.29 -3.60 -10.51
N LEU A 187 18.17 -3.90 -11.16
CA LEU A 187 16.89 -4.08 -10.49
C LEU A 187 16.79 -5.39 -9.69
N GLY A 188 17.80 -6.26 -9.82
CA GLY A 188 17.91 -7.51 -9.08
C GLY A 188 16.83 -8.56 -9.43
N ALA A 189 17.02 -9.77 -8.95
CA ALA A 189 16.10 -10.89 -9.16
C ALA A 189 14.70 -10.66 -8.52
N ALA A 190 14.60 -9.74 -7.57
CA ALA A 190 13.37 -9.39 -6.86
C ALA A 190 12.33 -8.74 -7.77
N VAL A 191 12.73 -7.79 -8.61
CA VAL A 191 11.84 -7.12 -9.57
C VAL A 191 11.25 -8.10 -10.59
N ARG A 192 11.97 -9.16 -10.92
CA ARG A 192 11.53 -10.14 -11.92
C ARG A 192 10.53 -11.16 -11.37
N ARG A 193 10.38 -11.32 -10.06
CA ARG A 193 9.69 -12.48 -9.49
C ARG A 193 8.35 -12.21 -8.83
N SER A 194 8.13 -11.09 -8.16
CA SER A 194 6.92 -10.86 -7.40
C SER A 194 6.42 -9.42 -7.31
N ALA A 195 7.22 -8.39 -7.67
CA ALA A 195 6.72 -7.04 -7.73
C ALA A 195 5.73 -6.88 -8.88
N VAL A 196 4.51 -6.49 -8.53
CA VAL A 196 3.40 -6.32 -9.48
C VAL A 196 3.04 -4.86 -9.68
N CYS A 197 3.51 -3.99 -8.79
CA CYS A 197 3.29 -2.55 -8.83
C CYS A 197 4.51 -1.79 -8.28
N VAL A 198 4.49 -0.50 -8.51
CA VAL A 198 5.37 0.48 -7.88
C VAL A 198 4.51 1.53 -7.21
N GLN A 199 4.81 1.84 -5.95
CA GLN A 199 4.06 2.78 -5.13
C GLN A 199 4.98 3.92 -4.73
N VAL A 200 4.67 5.13 -5.20
CA VAL A 200 5.59 6.27 -5.14
C VAL A 200 4.86 7.56 -4.79
N PRO A 201 5.55 8.52 -4.15
CA PRO A 201 5.04 9.88 -4.09
C PRO A 201 5.05 10.50 -5.47
N GLU A 202 4.16 11.48 -5.71
CA GLU A 202 4.19 12.25 -6.95
C GLU A 202 5.54 12.94 -7.17
N LYS A 203 6.08 13.51 -6.08
CA LYS A 203 7.38 14.21 -6.05
C LYS A 203 8.21 13.75 -4.87
N GLN A 204 9.52 13.75 -5.02
CA GLN A 204 10.47 13.51 -3.94
C GLN A 204 11.46 14.68 -3.90
N SER A 205 11.56 15.36 -2.75
CA SER A 205 12.43 16.54 -2.57
C SER A 205 12.22 17.61 -3.68
N GLY A 206 10.96 17.85 -4.05
CA GLY A 206 10.59 18.81 -5.10
C GLY A 206 10.73 18.31 -6.55
N LEU A 207 11.41 17.19 -6.76
CA LEU A 207 11.58 16.61 -8.10
C LEU A 207 10.44 15.64 -8.44
N PRO A 208 9.90 15.69 -9.68
CA PRO A 208 8.85 14.77 -10.09
C PRO A 208 9.37 13.33 -10.15
N VAL A 209 8.69 12.42 -9.46
CA VAL A 209 8.92 10.98 -9.55
C VAL A 209 8.06 10.38 -10.64
N VAL A 210 6.83 10.86 -10.77
CA VAL A 210 5.85 10.36 -11.73
C VAL A 210 5.79 11.30 -12.94
N ASP A 211 6.10 10.77 -14.11
CA ASP A 211 6.00 11.42 -15.41
C ASP A 211 5.76 10.37 -16.52
N PRO A 212 5.50 10.79 -17.79
CA PRO A 212 5.25 9.83 -18.88
C PRO A 212 6.39 8.84 -19.12
N LEU A 213 7.65 9.21 -18.82
CA LEU A 213 8.79 8.30 -18.98
C LEU A 213 8.78 7.21 -17.93
N PHE A 214 8.49 7.58 -16.67
CA PHE A 214 8.41 6.65 -15.55
C PHE A 214 7.26 5.66 -15.75
N LEU A 215 6.07 6.14 -16.13
CA LEU A 215 4.90 5.30 -16.42
C LEU A 215 5.21 4.29 -17.53
N ARG A 216 5.75 4.75 -18.67
CA ARG A 216 6.15 3.85 -19.76
C ARG A 216 7.14 2.78 -19.32
N ALA A 217 8.12 3.16 -18.48
CA ALA A 217 9.12 2.22 -17.99
C ALA A 217 8.52 1.16 -17.05
N ALA A 218 7.58 1.54 -16.17
CA ALA A 218 6.85 0.63 -15.29
C ALA A 218 5.94 -0.31 -16.08
N HIS A 219 5.12 0.25 -16.97
CA HIS A 219 4.19 -0.50 -17.79
C HIS A 219 4.90 -1.49 -18.74
N ALA A 220 6.06 -1.10 -19.30
CA ALA A 220 6.89 -2.02 -20.11
C ALA A 220 7.38 -3.25 -19.32
N LEU A 221 7.50 -3.13 -18.00
CA LEU A 221 7.78 -4.24 -17.09
C LEU A 221 6.52 -4.96 -16.60
N GLY A 222 5.33 -4.50 -17.02
CA GLY A 222 4.02 -5.01 -16.60
C GLY A 222 3.72 -4.72 -15.14
N MET A 223 4.18 -3.60 -14.60
CA MET A 223 3.88 -3.11 -13.26
C MET A 223 2.90 -1.96 -13.33
N GLN A 224 1.93 -1.93 -12.41
CA GLN A 224 1.08 -0.78 -12.17
C GLN A 224 1.82 0.29 -11.37
N VAL A 225 1.44 1.56 -11.56
CA VAL A 225 1.96 2.72 -10.83
C VAL A 225 0.86 3.28 -9.95
N HIS A 226 1.06 3.22 -8.62
CA HIS A 226 0.15 3.79 -7.64
C HIS A 226 0.83 4.99 -6.97
N VAL A 227 0.09 6.10 -6.84
CA VAL A 227 0.63 7.36 -6.32
C VAL A 227 0.03 7.69 -4.96
N TRP A 228 0.87 8.02 -3.98
CA TRP A 228 0.50 8.38 -2.62
C TRP A 228 1.21 9.67 -2.17
N THR A 229 0.73 10.43 -1.19
CA THR A 229 -0.66 10.53 -0.80
C THR A 229 -1.23 11.73 -1.53
N VAL A 230 -2.32 11.55 -2.29
CA VAL A 230 -2.89 12.59 -3.14
C VAL A 230 -4.27 12.96 -2.59
N ASN A 231 -4.41 14.19 -2.08
CA ASN A 231 -5.63 14.64 -1.40
C ASN A 231 -6.37 15.75 -2.15
N ASP A 232 -5.78 16.29 -3.23
CA ASP A 232 -6.33 17.36 -4.04
C ASP A 232 -7.00 16.81 -5.32
N ALA A 233 -8.22 17.25 -5.63
CA ALA A 233 -9.02 16.74 -6.74
C ALA A 233 -8.40 17.02 -8.12
N ASP A 234 -7.79 18.21 -8.30
CA ASP A 234 -7.16 18.57 -9.58
C ASP A 234 -5.90 17.72 -9.81
N ARG A 235 -5.16 17.43 -8.72
CA ARG A 235 -3.99 16.52 -8.78
C ARG A 235 -4.40 15.09 -9.06
N MET A 236 -5.49 14.59 -8.45
CA MET A 236 -6.06 13.28 -8.77
C MET A 236 -6.39 13.18 -10.25
N THR A 237 -7.12 14.18 -10.77
CA THR A 237 -7.50 14.25 -12.18
C THR A 237 -6.28 14.26 -13.10
N ALA A 238 -5.31 15.13 -12.83
CA ALA A 238 -4.09 15.25 -13.66
C ALA A 238 -3.26 13.95 -13.67
N LEU A 239 -3.16 13.25 -12.54
CA LEU A 239 -2.44 11.97 -12.45
C LEU A 239 -3.18 10.86 -13.20
N LEU A 240 -4.51 10.81 -13.11
CA LEU A 240 -5.33 9.87 -13.88
C LEU A 240 -5.23 10.14 -15.40
N ASP A 241 -5.21 11.40 -15.82
CA ASP A 241 -4.99 11.79 -17.24
C ASP A 241 -3.59 11.41 -17.71
N LEU A 242 -2.60 11.48 -16.84
CA LEU A 242 -1.24 11.03 -17.12
C LEU A 242 -1.15 9.52 -17.33
N GLY A 243 -2.10 8.74 -16.78
CA GLY A 243 -2.21 7.29 -16.92
C GLY A 243 -1.66 6.52 -15.73
N VAL A 244 -1.73 7.05 -14.51
CA VAL A 244 -1.45 6.26 -13.30
C VAL A 244 -2.53 5.20 -13.09
N ASP A 245 -2.16 4.07 -12.51
CA ASP A 245 -3.04 2.91 -12.33
C ASP A 245 -3.75 2.89 -10.98
N GLY A 246 -3.37 3.78 -10.06
CA GLY A 246 -4.05 3.89 -8.77
C GLY A 246 -3.64 5.12 -7.98
N ILE A 247 -4.53 5.57 -7.13
CA ILE A 247 -4.34 6.71 -6.23
C ILE A 247 -4.64 6.30 -4.79
N MET A 248 -3.72 6.62 -3.88
CA MET A 248 -3.90 6.50 -2.43
C MET A 248 -4.18 7.87 -1.85
N THR A 249 -5.26 7.98 -1.08
CA THR A 249 -5.74 9.25 -0.54
C THR A 249 -6.28 9.11 0.88
N ASP A 250 -6.12 10.17 1.67
CA ASP A 250 -6.82 10.36 2.94
C ASP A 250 -8.23 10.93 2.69
N HIS A 251 -8.44 11.64 1.57
CA HIS A 251 -9.70 12.29 1.18
C HIS A 251 -10.54 11.34 0.30
N ILE A 252 -11.07 10.30 0.92
CA ILE A 252 -11.76 9.21 0.22
C ILE A 252 -13.03 9.64 -0.53
N GLU A 253 -13.79 10.61 -0.02
CA GLU A 253 -14.94 11.16 -0.73
C GLU A 253 -14.53 11.91 -2.00
N THR A 254 -13.44 12.68 -1.93
CA THR A 254 -12.91 13.43 -3.07
C THR A 254 -12.51 12.49 -4.21
N LEU A 255 -11.74 11.43 -3.90
CA LEU A 255 -11.33 10.46 -4.93
C LEU A 255 -12.54 9.71 -5.52
N ARG A 256 -13.51 9.33 -4.67
CA ARG A 256 -14.78 8.72 -5.15
C ARG A 256 -15.49 9.65 -6.13
N THR A 257 -15.63 10.94 -5.82
CA THR A 257 -16.26 11.92 -6.69
C THR A 257 -15.53 12.01 -8.03
N VAL A 258 -14.21 12.21 -8.01
CA VAL A 258 -13.37 12.29 -9.22
C VAL A 258 -13.54 11.03 -10.10
N LEU A 259 -13.51 9.84 -9.52
CA LEU A 259 -13.66 8.59 -10.29
C LEU A 259 -15.07 8.37 -10.78
N THR A 260 -16.10 8.82 -10.05
CA THR A 260 -17.51 8.74 -10.47
C THR A 260 -17.78 9.65 -11.68
N GLU A 261 -17.31 10.89 -11.63
CA GLU A 261 -17.42 11.85 -12.74
C GLU A 261 -16.72 11.36 -14.01
N ARG A 262 -15.66 10.56 -13.85
CA ARG A 262 -14.92 9.93 -14.95
C ARG A 262 -15.55 8.61 -15.44
N GLY A 263 -16.62 8.14 -14.81
CA GLY A 263 -17.21 6.83 -15.10
C GLY A 263 -16.32 5.64 -14.77
N CYS A 264 -15.38 5.81 -13.83
CA CYS A 264 -14.38 4.81 -13.45
C CYS A 264 -14.58 4.27 -12.02
N TRP A 265 -15.59 4.72 -11.29
CA TRP A 265 -15.95 4.16 -9.99
C TRP A 265 -16.73 2.87 -10.20
N ALA A 266 -16.22 1.71 -9.69
CA ALA A 266 -16.78 0.37 -9.84
C ALA A 266 -17.03 -0.31 -8.49
#